data_fe1c0ecd1ab479bf0516abb7833cce38
#
_entry.id   fe1c0ecd1ab479bf0516abb7833cce38
#
_cell.length_a   1.000
_cell.length_b   1.000
_cell.length_c   1.000
_cell.angle_alpha   90.00
_cell.angle_beta   90.00
_cell.angle_gamma   90.00
#
_symmetry.space_group_name_H-M   'P 1'
#
loop_
_entity.id
_entity.type
_entity.pdbx_description
1 polymer ?
#
loop_
_entity_poly.entity_id
_entity_poly.type
_entity_poly.pdbx_seq_one_letter_code
_entity_poly.pdbx_strand_id
1 'polypeptide(L)'
;VTLTATGIIILFMFFYLLAQFKAGGMILITLLGEEPLFKEGTLIMARFTPDWLDPEYLLTLVIFSIGVIGYVVYGGFRAVVWTDVMQGVIMFIGVAIMLILALNQVGGLSKATKKLSEMPPPKKGKVIFEQTSETLNKDIYIKKGGFYVTKNNENIVTPLSSLTIKKSLKKSAEIDAYIYERSLISDPINDISVNIISQDNFAYGSNSKGIYLKAPGPDPSNATGFLAIVTALSFFIFWPFGGTGQPANMVRLMAFKNTQVLKKSLITVAFFYSFIYFFLVVIFCCAKVLMPGMEANADRVMPEFAELLSKNAGVPWLAGLLVAAPFAAIMSSVDSFILMVSSSLVRDVYQRFNPNASEKKIKRISYLVTFMVGILAVIAIINPPDYLQDLIIFASGGLAGCLLMPMAFSLYWNKTTPLAAIAGMIGALLIHLSLTIIGYFKTDKFSPHDFLGMNPFIWDVLGSAILIILISIMDNKNSSSIKEPSFR
;
A
#
# COMPACT_ATOMS: atom_id res chain seq x y z
N VAL A 1 -2.02 -28.98 -9.76
CA VAL A 1 -2.89 -27.88 -9.29
C VAL A 1 -2.37 -27.32 -7.97
N THR A 2 -2.33 -28.12 -6.88
CA THR A 2 -1.95 -27.60 -5.54
C THR A 2 -0.60 -26.90 -5.53
N LEU A 3 0.48 -27.54 -6.01
CA LEU A 3 1.81 -26.94 -6.00
C LEU A 3 1.89 -25.66 -6.85
N THR A 4 1.19 -25.61 -7.98
CA THR A 4 1.12 -24.42 -8.83
C THR A 4 0.43 -23.27 -8.07
N ALA A 5 -0.74 -23.55 -7.48
CA ALA A 5 -1.45 -22.57 -6.65
C ALA A 5 -0.60 -22.10 -5.45
N THR A 6 0.05 -23.04 -4.74
CA THR A 6 0.94 -22.72 -3.62
C THR A 6 2.09 -21.79 -4.04
N GLY A 7 2.74 -22.08 -5.19
CA GLY A 7 3.81 -21.21 -5.70
C GLY A 7 3.33 -19.79 -6.00
N ILE A 8 2.17 -19.65 -6.62
CA ILE A 8 1.52 -18.37 -6.91
C ILE A 8 1.15 -17.62 -5.62
N ILE A 9 0.59 -18.33 -4.64
CA ILE A 9 0.23 -17.76 -3.33
C ILE A 9 1.49 -17.25 -2.63
N ILE A 10 2.54 -18.05 -2.55
CA ILE A 10 3.80 -17.64 -1.90
C ILE A 10 4.36 -16.40 -2.59
N LEU A 11 4.43 -16.39 -3.93
CA LEU A 11 4.97 -15.27 -4.68
C LEU A 11 4.23 -13.96 -4.38
N PHE A 12 2.94 -13.91 -4.64
CA PHE A 12 2.19 -12.66 -4.53
C PHE A 12 1.92 -12.24 -3.08
N MET A 13 1.68 -13.19 -2.16
CA MET A 13 1.53 -12.85 -0.74
C MET A 13 2.84 -12.34 -0.13
N PHE A 14 4.00 -12.80 -0.64
CA PHE A 14 5.27 -12.23 -0.25
C PHE A 14 5.43 -10.77 -0.71
N PHE A 15 5.08 -10.45 -1.96
CA PHE A 15 5.07 -9.05 -2.42
C PHE A 15 4.09 -8.18 -1.63
N TYR A 16 2.91 -8.72 -1.30
CA TYR A 16 1.96 -8.00 -0.46
C TYR A 16 2.54 -7.74 0.95
N LEU A 17 3.25 -8.72 1.51
CA LEU A 17 3.96 -8.58 2.78
C LEU A 17 4.98 -7.44 2.72
N LEU A 18 5.74 -7.31 1.62
CA LEU A 18 6.69 -6.19 1.43
C LEU A 18 6.00 -4.85 1.55
N ALA A 19 4.82 -4.68 0.93
CA ALA A 19 4.05 -3.45 1.04
C ALA A 19 3.70 -3.11 2.50
N GLN A 20 3.35 -4.10 3.30
CA GLN A 20 3.01 -3.89 4.71
C GLN A 20 4.23 -3.50 5.56
N PHE A 21 5.41 -4.09 5.31
CA PHE A 21 6.63 -3.69 5.99
C PHE A 21 7.03 -2.26 5.65
N LYS A 22 6.92 -1.86 4.38
CA LYS A 22 7.10 -0.46 3.96
C LYS A 22 6.16 0.47 4.73
N ALA A 23 4.86 0.16 4.72
CA ALA A 23 3.84 0.97 5.38
C ALA A 23 4.09 1.09 6.89
N GLY A 24 4.46 -0.01 7.57
CA GLY A 24 4.78 -0.01 9.00
C GLY A 24 5.99 0.88 9.32
N GLY A 25 7.05 0.80 8.52
CA GLY A 25 8.21 1.68 8.64
C GLY A 25 7.83 3.16 8.47
N MET A 26 7.03 3.49 7.46
CA MET A 26 6.61 4.87 7.17
C MET A 26 5.75 5.47 8.30
N ILE A 27 4.86 4.69 8.91
CA ILE A 27 4.08 5.16 10.05
C ILE A 27 4.97 5.43 11.26
N LEU A 28 5.94 4.55 11.53
CA LEU A 28 6.86 4.76 12.65
C LEU A 28 7.76 5.98 12.45
N ILE A 29 8.13 6.33 11.23
CA ILE A 29 8.84 7.60 10.96
C ILE A 29 8.01 8.78 11.47
N THR A 30 6.71 8.82 11.17
CA THR A 30 5.85 9.91 11.62
C THR A 30 5.70 9.95 13.14
N LEU A 31 5.60 8.79 13.79
CA LEU A 31 5.44 8.73 15.25
C LEU A 31 6.73 9.04 16.03
N LEU A 32 7.87 8.62 15.51
CA LEU A 32 9.15 8.67 16.23
C LEU A 32 10.08 9.79 15.74
N GLY A 33 9.82 10.34 14.54
CA GLY A 33 10.71 11.27 13.87
C GLY A 33 11.08 12.53 14.66
N GLU A 34 10.20 12.98 15.55
CA GLU A 34 10.47 14.13 16.41
C GLU A 34 11.14 13.76 17.75
N GLU A 35 11.19 12.47 18.08
CA GLU A 35 11.77 12.02 19.35
C GLU A 35 13.31 12.14 19.36
N PRO A 36 13.92 12.73 20.41
CA PRO A 36 15.36 12.96 20.48
C PRO A 36 16.20 11.67 20.34
N LEU A 37 15.79 10.60 21.01
CA LEU A 37 16.47 9.30 20.93
C LEU A 37 16.43 8.71 19.52
N PHE A 38 15.32 8.90 18.81
CA PHE A 38 15.18 8.43 17.43
C PHE A 38 16.08 9.25 16.50
N LYS A 39 16.17 10.56 16.66
CA LYS A 39 17.07 11.44 15.90
C LYS A 39 18.53 11.04 16.11
N GLU A 40 18.95 10.74 17.32
CA GLU A 40 20.29 10.22 17.61
C GLU A 40 20.53 8.86 16.94
N GLY A 41 19.58 7.94 17.04
CA GLY A 41 19.63 6.64 16.37
C GLY A 41 19.75 6.76 14.84
N THR A 42 19.01 7.69 14.25
CA THR A 42 19.10 7.99 12.80
C THR A 42 20.48 8.54 12.42
N LEU A 43 21.05 9.42 13.22
CA LEU A 43 22.42 9.94 12.98
C LEU A 43 23.48 8.84 13.07
N ILE A 44 23.32 7.91 14.00
CA ILE A 44 24.22 6.73 14.10
C ILE A 44 24.05 5.84 12.88
N MET A 45 22.80 5.51 12.52
CA MET A 45 22.48 4.69 11.36
C MET A 45 23.02 5.30 10.05
N ALA A 46 22.94 6.61 9.88
CA ALA A 46 23.44 7.34 8.72
C ALA A 46 24.95 7.17 8.48
N ARG A 47 25.74 6.83 9.50
CA ARG A 47 27.17 6.56 9.36
C ARG A 47 27.47 5.23 8.66
N PHE A 48 26.54 4.29 8.73
CA PHE A 48 26.67 2.94 8.21
C PHE A 48 25.83 2.71 6.95
N THR A 49 24.92 3.63 6.61
CA THR A 49 24.05 3.52 5.44
C THR A 49 24.67 4.21 4.22
N PRO A 50 24.59 3.59 3.04
CA PRO A 50 25.01 4.22 1.79
C PRO A 50 24.06 5.37 1.43
N ASP A 51 24.52 6.29 0.55
CA ASP A 51 23.78 7.52 0.20
C ASP A 51 22.41 7.30 -0.46
N TRP A 52 22.20 6.15 -1.07
CA TRP A 52 20.93 5.80 -1.72
C TRP A 52 19.86 5.31 -0.76
N LEU A 53 20.18 5.04 0.52
CA LEU A 53 19.30 4.46 1.51
C LEU A 53 18.95 5.49 2.59
N ASP A 54 17.66 5.62 2.90
CA ASP A 54 17.14 6.51 3.95
C ASP A 54 17.39 5.91 5.35
N PRO A 55 18.23 6.52 6.20
CA PRO A 55 18.53 6.01 7.53
C PRO A 55 17.32 5.98 8.47
N GLU A 56 16.38 6.94 8.34
CA GLU A 56 15.15 6.98 9.14
C GLU A 56 14.27 5.78 8.81
N TYR A 57 14.10 5.53 7.50
CA TYR A 57 13.33 4.38 7.05
C TYR A 57 13.95 3.06 7.49
N LEU A 58 15.27 2.92 7.37
CA LEU A 58 15.95 1.70 7.77
C LEU A 58 15.80 1.43 9.28
N LEU A 59 15.98 2.45 10.11
CA LEU A 59 15.82 2.33 11.56
C LEU A 59 14.40 1.91 11.95
N THR A 60 13.40 2.57 11.37
CA THR A 60 11.99 2.23 11.65
C THR A 60 11.60 0.86 11.10
N LEU A 61 12.11 0.48 9.94
CA LEU A 61 11.90 -0.85 9.37
C LEU A 61 12.44 -1.94 10.31
N VAL A 62 13.62 -1.74 10.88
CA VAL A 62 14.22 -2.69 11.85
C VAL A 62 13.37 -2.76 13.13
N ILE A 63 12.98 -1.62 13.70
CA ILE A 63 12.16 -1.58 14.92
C ILE A 63 10.82 -2.28 14.68
N PHE A 64 10.12 -1.96 13.58
CA PHE A 64 8.87 -2.58 13.19
C PHE A 64 9.01 -4.09 13.04
N SER A 65 10.07 -4.52 12.34
CA SER A 65 10.31 -5.92 12.02
C SER A 65 10.57 -6.77 13.25
N ILE A 66 11.37 -6.28 14.19
CA ILE A 66 11.65 -6.99 15.46
C ILE A 66 10.33 -7.22 16.22
N GLY A 67 9.50 -6.18 16.34
CA GLY A 67 8.20 -6.28 17.00
C GLY A 67 7.29 -7.30 16.32
N VAL A 68 7.08 -7.14 15.02
CA VAL A 68 6.13 -7.96 14.25
C VAL A 68 6.58 -9.42 14.16
N ILE A 69 7.80 -9.68 13.71
CA ILE A 69 8.32 -11.04 13.56
C ILE A 69 8.33 -11.75 14.91
N GLY A 70 8.73 -11.03 15.97
CA GLY A 70 8.77 -11.57 17.31
C GLY A 70 7.42 -12.11 17.76
N TYR A 71 6.38 -11.28 17.74
CA TYR A 71 5.07 -11.74 18.24
C TYR A 71 4.37 -12.73 17.32
N VAL A 72 4.54 -12.63 15.99
CA VAL A 72 3.94 -13.61 15.06
C VAL A 72 4.55 -15.00 15.21
N VAL A 73 5.88 -15.08 15.35
CA VAL A 73 6.57 -16.35 15.55
C VAL A 73 6.07 -17.06 16.82
N TYR A 74 5.91 -16.33 17.92
CA TYR A 74 5.49 -16.92 19.21
C TYR A 74 3.98 -17.09 19.33
N GLY A 75 3.19 -16.18 18.79
CA GLY A 75 1.74 -16.13 18.97
C GLY A 75 0.94 -17.10 18.12
N GLY A 76 1.38 -17.34 16.90
CA GLY A 76 0.72 -18.21 15.94
C GLY A 76 -0.70 -17.75 15.57
N PHE A 77 -1.45 -18.60 14.84
CA PHE A 77 -2.76 -18.25 14.27
C PHE A 77 -3.80 -17.80 15.31
N ARG A 78 -3.84 -18.40 16.49
CA ARG A 78 -4.83 -18.06 17.52
C ARG A 78 -4.63 -16.65 18.06
N ALA A 79 -3.39 -16.25 18.30
CA ALA A 79 -3.08 -14.90 18.75
C ALA A 79 -3.44 -13.89 17.69
N VAL A 80 -3.12 -14.15 16.41
CA VAL A 80 -3.44 -13.28 15.29
C VAL A 80 -4.94 -13.03 15.17
N VAL A 81 -5.79 -14.04 15.29
CA VAL A 81 -7.26 -13.85 15.24
C VAL A 81 -7.76 -12.92 16.35
N TRP A 82 -7.21 -13.02 17.57
CA TRP A 82 -7.61 -12.14 18.67
C TRP A 82 -7.08 -10.72 18.50
N THR A 83 -5.85 -10.57 18.00
CA THR A 83 -5.30 -9.25 17.69
C THR A 83 -6.07 -8.58 16.55
N ASP A 84 -6.50 -9.32 15.52
CA ASP A 84 -7.32 -8.81 14.42
C ASP A 84 -8.63 -8.18 14.92
N VAL A 85 -9.30 -8.79 15.91
CA VAL A 85 -10.53 -8.23 16.50
C VAL A 85 -10.25 -6.91 17.22
N MET A 86 -9.20 -6.85 18.05
CA MET A 86 -8.81 -5.61 18.73
C MET A 86 -8.43 -4.52 17.73
N GLN A 87 -7.65 -4.87 16.74
CA GLN A 87 -7.20 -3.97 15.68
C GLN A 87 -8.38 -3.41 14.88
N GLY A 88 -9.39 -4.25 14.57
CA GLY A 88 -10.62 -3.82 13.91
C GLY A 88 -11.39 -2.77 14.73
N VAL A 89 -11.47 -2.94 16.04
CA VAL A 89 -12.11 -1.95 16.94
C VAL A 89 -11.32 -0.65 16.98
N ILE A 90 -9.99 -0.72 17.09
CA ILE A 90 -9.10 0.45 17.10
C ILE A 90 -9.22 1.22 15.77
N MET A 91 -9.22 0.51 14.63
CA MET A 91 -9.42 1.14 13.31
C MET A 91 -10.74 1.89 13.24
N PHE A 92 -11.83 1.27 13.66
CA PHE A 92 -13.16 1.88 13.62
C PHE A 92 -13.24 3.15 14.47
N ILE A 93 -12.77 3.09 15.71
CA ILE A 93 -12.77 4.23 16.65
C ILE A 93 -11.84 5.34 16.14
N GLY A 94 -10.61 5.00 15.73
CA GLY A 94 -9.63 5.98 15.26
C GLY A 94 -10.09 6.73 14.02
N VAL A 95 -10.63 6.02 13.02
CA VAL A 95 -11.15 6.63 11.80
C VAL A 95 -12.40 7.50 12.09
N ALA A 96 -13.29 7.07 13.00
CA ALA A 96 -14.44 7.87 13.40
C ALA A 96 -14.03 9.19 14.09
N ILE A 97 -13.08 9.14 15.02
CA ILE A 97 -12.55 10.33 15.69
C ILE A 97 -11.85 11.24 14.68
N MET A 98 -11.02 10.68 13.80
CA MET A 98 -10.33 11.44 12.76
C MET A 98 -11.32 12.17 11.85
N LEU A 99 -12.42 11.52 11.45
CA LEU A 99 -13.47 12.14 10.65
C LEU A 99 -14.10 13.34 11.37
N ILE A 100 -14.45 13.18 12.65
CA ILE A 100 -15.06 14.26 13.45
C ILE A 100 -14.11 15.46 13.53
N LEU A 101 -12.84 15.22 13.84
CA LEU A 101 -11.84 16.29 13.92
C LEU A 101 -11.61 16.97 12.56
N ALA A 102 -11.50 16.20 11.50
CA ALA A 102 -11.31 16.71 10.15
C ALA A 102 -12.49 17.61 9.71
N LEU A 103 -13.72 17.14 9.90
CA LEU A 103 -14.92 17.91 9.57
C LEU A 103 -15.02 19.20 10.41
N ASN A 104 -14.72 19.13 11.69
CA ASN A 104 -14.74 20.32 12.56
C ASN A 104 -13.71 21.37 12.10
N GLN A 105 -12.48 20.96 11.78
CA GLN A 105 -11.43 21.89 11.38
C GLN A 105 -11.64 22.50 9.99
N VAL A 106 -12.21 21.75 9.05
CA VAL A 106 -12.57 22.31 7.73
C VAL A 106 -13.83 23.17 7.81
N GLY A 107 -14.70 22.92 8.78
CA GLY A 107 -16.00 23.57 8.95
C GLY A 107 -17.14 22.86 8.22
N GLY A 108 -17.05 21.51 8.09
CA GLY A 108 -18.05 20.63 7.50
C GLY A 108 -17.76 20.24 6.05
N LEU A 109 -18.46 19.20 5.59
CA LEU A 109 -18.26 18.60 4.26
C LEU A 109 -18.54 19.62 3.13
N SER A 110 -19.57 20.45 3.27
CA SER A 110 -19.90 21.48 2.27
C SER A 110 -18.78 22.50 2.08
N LYS A 111 -18.10 22.93 3.17
CA LYS A 111 -16.95 23.82 3.07
C LYS A 111 -15.73 23.09 2.50
N ALA A 112 -15.53 21.83 2.84
CA ALA A 112 -14.45 21.02 2.27
C ALA A 112 -14.58 20.91 0.75
N THR A 113 -15.75 20.53 0.24
CA THR A 113 -16.01 20.41 -1.19
C THR A 113 -15.92 21.74 -1.92
N LYS A 114 -16.41 22.85 -1.32
CA LYS A 114 -16.26 24.18 -1.88
C LYS A 114 -14.79 24.58 -2.02
N LYS A 115 -13.98 24.39 -0.97
CA LYS A 115 -12.55 24.68 -1.02
C LYS A 115 -11.83 23.83 -2.07
N LEU A 116 -12.15 22.52 -2.19
CA LEU A 116 -11.60 21.67 -3.23
C LEU A 116 -11.99 22.13 -4.64
N SER A 117 -13.20 22.66 -4.85
CA SER A 117 -13.64 23.18 -6.14
C SER A 117 -12.88 24.43 -6.59
N GLU A 118 -12.31 25.17 -5.65
CA GLU A 118 -11.54 26.38 -5.91
C GLU A 118 -10.03 26.12 -5.95
N MET A 119 -9.59 24.93 -5.54
CA MET A 119 -8.18 24.59 -5.36
C MET A 119 -7.50 24.34 -6.70
N PRO A 120 -6.40 25.08 -7.02
CA PRO A 120 -5.57 24.77 -8.17
C PRO A 120 -4.68 23.54 -7.90
N PRO A 121 -4.32 22.79 -8.95
CA PRO A 121 -3.34 21.73 -8.83
C PRO A 121 -1.93 22.31 -8.62
N PRO A 122 -0.98 21.50 -8.09
CA PRO A 122 0.41 21.89 -7.98
C PRO A 122 1.08 21.99 -9.33
N LYS A 123 2.22 22.70 -9.38
CA LYS A 123 3.14 22.70 -10.52
C LYS A 123 4.36 21.86 -10.18
N LYS A 124 4.88 21.11 -11.15
CA LYS A 124 6.21 20.50 -11.04
C LYS A 124 7.27 21.52 -11.35
N GLY A 125 8.40 21.47 -10.66
CA GLY A 125 9.51 22.36 -10.95
C GLY A 125 10.78 21.90 -10.27
N LYS A 126 11.86 22.64 -10.51
CA LYS A 126 13.15 22.46 -9.87
C LYS A 126 13.42 23.64 -8.95
N VAL A 127 13.84 23.34 -7.75
CA VAL A 127 14.21 24.35 -6.77
C VAL A 127 15.65 24.14 -6.32
N ILE A 128 16.37 25.24 -6.11
CA ILE A 128 17.69 25.24 -5.45
C ILE A 128 17.50 25.72 -4.03
N PHE A 129 18.03 24.94 -3.09
CA PHE A 129 18.15 25.30 -1.71
C PHE A 129 19.54 25.85 -1.47
N GLU A 130 19.63 27.01 -0.82
CA GLU A 130 20.88 27.60 -0.36
C GLU A 130 20.81 27.80 1.14
N GLN A 131 21.82 27.30 1.84
CA GLN A 131 21.95 27.50 3.28
C GLN A 131 22.50 28.92 3.54
N THR A 132 21.74 29.71 4.28
CA THR A 132 22.05 31.14 4.53
C THR A 132 22.87 31.38 5.80
N SER A 133 22.95 30.43 6.73
CA SER A 133 23.68 30.63 8.00
C SER A 133 24.91 29.71 8.10
N GLU A 134 26.05 30.31 8.51
CA GLU A 134 27.30 29.60 8.78
C GLU A 134 27.26 28.74 10.06
N THR A 135 26.22 28.84 10.85
CA THR A 135 26.13 28.22 12.18
C THR A 135 25.61 26.79 12.18
N LEU A 136 25.12 26.27 11.05
CA LEU A 136 24.66 24.91 10.96
C LEU A 136 25.79 23.94 10.56
N ASN A 137 26.68 23.64 11.50
CA ASN A 137 27.62 22.50 11.44
C ASN A 137 26.90 21.14 11.59
N LYS A 138 25.58 21.07 11.40
CA LYS A 138 24.78 19.86 11.49
C LYS A 138 24.45 19.32 10.10
N ASP A 139 24.46 18.02 9.98
CA ASP A 139 24.00 17.33 8.79
C ASP A 139 22.50 17.61 8.58
N ILE A 140 22.17 18.26 7.49
CA ILE A 140 20.80 18.56 7.10
C ILE A 140 20.47 17.60 5.95
N TYR A 141 19.36 16.88 6.05
CA TYR A 141 18.92 15.95 5.01
C TYR A 141 17.68 16.51 4.32
N ILE A 142 17.74 16.77 3.02
CA ILE A 142 16.59 17.15 2.21
C ILE A 142 15.98 15.89 1.61
N LYS A 143 14.74 15.59 1.98
CA LYS A 143 13.95 14.56 1.37
C LYS A 143 13.22 15.12 0.16
N LYS A 144 13.13 14.37 -0.95
CA LYS A 144 12.27 14.71 -2.07
C LYS A 144 10.85 14.95 -1.53
N GLY A 145 10.30 16.13 -1.69
CA GLY A 145 9.00 16.49 -1.12
C GLY A 145 8.33 17.64 -1.84
N GLY A 146 7.10 17.95 -1.45
CA GLY A 146 6.37 19.12 -1.91
C GLY A 146 6.74 20.36 -1.11
N PHE A 147 6.79 21.49 -1.77
CA PHE A 147 7.13 22.79 -1.17
C PHE A 147 6.06 23.81 -1.46
N TYR A 148 5.81 24.70 -0.48
CA TYR A 148 4.93 25.84 -0.67
C TYR A 148 5.74 27.08 -1.05
N VAL A 149 5.23 27.82 -2.01
CA VAL A 149 5.73 29.15 -2.36
C VAL A 149 4.62 30.16 -2.08
N THR A 150 4.91 31.18 -1.29
CA THR A 150 3.93 32.24 -1.01
C THR A 150 3.85 33.26 -2.14
N LYS A 151 2.67 33.89 -2.30
CA LYS A 151 2.35 34.84 -3.39
C LYS A 151 3.16 36.15 -3.37
N ASN A 152 3.85 36.47 -2.29
CA ASN A 152 4.43 37.81 -2.07
C ASN A 152 5.92 37.92 -2.38
N ASN A 153 6.45 37.16 -3.32
CA ASN A 153 7.88 37.15 -3.72
C ASN A 153 8.89 36.83 -2.61
N GLU A 154 8.46 36.59 -1.40
CA GLU A 154 9.27 35.96 -0.39
C GLU A 154 9.15 34.44 -0.56
N ASN A 155 10.21 33.83 -1.05
CA ASN A 155 10.29 32.38 -1.22
C ASN A 155 10.42 31.72 0.17
N ILE A 156 9.30 31.60 0.87
CA ILE A 156 9.24 30.85 2.12
C ILE A 156 8.96 29.41 1.77
N VAL A 157 9.91 28.55 2.07
CA VAL A 157 9.74 27.11 1.92
C VAL A 157 9.26 26.55 3.23
N THR A 158 8.11 25.94 3.16
CA THR A 158 7.62 25.12 4.25
C THR A 158 7.71 23.68 3.80
N PRO A 159 8.54 22.84 4.44
CA PRO A 159 8.53 21.42 4.16
C PRO A 159 7.20 20.83 4.61
N LEU A 160 6.61 20.00 3.76
CA LEU A 160 5.37 19.29 4.08
C LEU A 160 5.59 18.07 4.97
N SER A 161 6.81 17.64 5.10
CA SER A 161 7.24 16.55 5.97
C SER A 161 8.63 16.87 6.50
N SER A 162 9.02 16.24 7.62
CA SER A 162 10.33 16.41 8.24
C SER A 162 11.45 16.43 7.21
N LEU A 163 12.14 17.55 7.11
CA LEU A 163 13.27 17.76 6.22
C LEU A 163 14.52 17.19 6.89
N THR A 164 15.06 16.14 6.33
CA THR A 164 16.41 15.68 6.70
C THR A 164 17.34 16.00 5.56
N ILE A 165 18.33 16.85 5.76
CA ILE A 165 19.34 17.25 4.75
C ILE A 165 20.64 16.51 5.06
N LYS A 166 21.15 15.73 4.11
CA LYS A 166 22.39 14.94 4.27
C LYS A 166 23.64 15.82 4.04
N LYS A 167 24.67 15.68 4.88
CA LYS A 167 25.91 16.49 4.94
C LYS A 167 26.73 16.54 3.66
N SER A 168 26.58 15.58 2.77
CA SER A 168 27.33 15.52 1.51
C SER A 168 26.85 16.54 0.47
N LEU A 169 25.73 17.24 0.74
CA LEU A 169 25.27 18.31 -0.12
C LEU A 169 26.09 19.56 0.16
N LYS A 170 26.84 20.00 -0.82
CA LYS A 170 27.46 21.32 -0.88
C LYS A 170 26.43 22.39 -0.51
N LYS A 171 26.84 23.61 -0.18
CA LYS A 171 25.99 24.76 0.20
C LYS A 171 24.71 24.99 -0.63
N SER A 172 24.52 24.30 -1.76
CA SER A 172 23.33 24.34 -2.60
C SER A 172 22.99 22.96 -3.16
N ALA A 173 21.70 22.61 -3.20
CA ALA A 173 21.18 21.39 -3.81
C ALA A 173 19.98 21.69 -4.73
N GLU A 174 20.02 21.14 -5.94
CA GLU A 174 18.91 21.17 -6.89
C GLU A 174 17.99 19.97 -6.65
N ILE A 175 16.69 20.21 -6.45
CA ILE A 175 15.71 19.16 -6.13
C ILE A 175 14.45 19.35 -6.95
N ASP A 176 13.90 18.24 -7.46
CA ASP A 176 12.56 18.20 -8.06
C ASP A 176 11.52 18.38 -6.97
N ALA A 177 10.60 19.35 -7.16
CA ALA A 177 9.61 19.73 -6.18
C ALA A 177 8.22 19.92 -6.78
N TYR A 178 7.18 19.76 -5.95
CA TYR A 178 5.84 20.23 -6.24
C TYR A 178 5.66 21.64 -5.65
N ILE A 179 5.30 22.58 -6.48
CA ILE A 179 5.22 23.99 -6.11
C ILE A 179 3.74 24.38 -5.99
N TYR A 180 3.36 24.86 -4.81
CA TYR A 180 2.02 25.33 -4.52
C TYR A 180 2.01 26.84 -4.30
N GLU A 181 1.12 27.54 -4.99
CA GLU A 181 0.82 28.93 -4.66
C GLU A 181 -0.16 28.96 -3.48
N ARG A 182 0.32 29.12 -2.25
CA ARG A 182 -0.57 29.27 -1.09
C ARG A 182 0.05 30.04 0.05
N SER A 183 -0.82 30.81 0.74
CA SER A 183 -0.58 31.51 1.99
C SER A 183 -0.89 30.64 3.21
N LEU A 184 -0.41 29.42 3.32
CA LEU A 184 -0.56 28.60 4.52
C LEU A 184 0.82 28.31 5.09
N ILE A 185 1.03 28.87 6.22
CA ILE A 185 2.26 28.91 6.97
C ILE A 185 2.19 27.82 8.03
N SER A 186 3.05 26.85 7.94
CA SER A 186 3.70 26.25 9.07
C SER A 186 5.04 26.98 9.21
N ASP A 187 5.62 27.02 10.40
CA ASP A 187 6.78 27.82 10.75
C ASP A 187 7.88 27.80 9.66
N PRO A 188 8.31 28.96 9.16
CA PRO A 188 9.34 29.05 8.13
C PRO A 188 10.67 28.52 8.68
N ILE A 189 11.41 27.77 7.85
CA ILE A 189 12.78 27.44 8.18
C ILE A 189 13.64 28.66 7.87
N ASN A 190 13.96 29.42 8.90
CA ASN A 190 14.60 30.73 8.77
C ASN A 190 16.02 30.72 8.16
N ASP A 191 16.65 29.54 8.06
CA ASP A 191 18.08 29.43 7.68
C ASP A 191 18.28 28.83 6.26
N ILE A 192 17.20 28.67 5.49
CA ILE A 192 17.27 28.10 4.14
C ILE A 192 16.56 29.04 3.17
N SER A 193 17.29 29.54 2.17
CA SER A 193 16.70 30.22 1.02
C SER A 193 16.37 29.21 -0.09
N VAL A 194 15.27 29.45 -0.79
CA VAL A 194 14.84 28.61 -1.90
C VAL A 194 14.60 29.44 -3.13
N ASN A 195 15.31 29.11 -4.19
CA ASN A 195 15.13 29.70 -5.51
C ASN A 195 14.49 28.70 -6.47
N ILE A 196 13.40 29.10 -7.12
CA ILE A 196 12.75 28.32 -8.17
C ILE A 196 13.52 28.51 -9.47
N ILE A 197 14.10 27.43 -10.01
CA ILE A 197 14.84 27.45 -11.26
C ILE A 197 13.88 27.32 -12.45
N SER A 198 12.98 26.34 -12.37
CA SER A 198 12.01 26.07 -13.41
C SER A 198 10.66 25.70 -12.81
N GLN A 199 9.61 26.01 -13.53
CA GLN A 199 8.25 25.74 -13.11
C GLN A 199 7.46 25.30 -14.35
N ASP A 200 7.20 23.99 -14.43
CA ASP A 200 6.45 23.39 -15.52
C ASP A 200 4.97 23.25 -15.13
N ASN A 201 4.10 23.36 -16.10
CA ASN A 201 2.71 23.01 -15.90
C ASN A 201 2.59 21.52 -15.66
N PHE A 202 2.09 21.15 -14.46
CA PHE A 202 1.79 19.77 -14.16
C PHE A 202 0.51 19.36 -14.87
N ALA A 203 0.51 18.19 -15.52
CA ALA A 203 -0.61 17.75 -16.35
C ALA A 203 -1.89 17.37 -15.56
N TYR A 204 -2.01 17.74 -14.31
CA TYR A 204 -3.16 17.47 -13.45
C TYR A 204 -4.37 18.27 -13.93
N GLY A 205 -5.32 17.59 -14.60
CA GLY A 205 -6.57 18.18 -15.08
C GLY A 205 -6.38 19.46 -15.88
N SER A 206 -5.33 19.53 -16.68
CA SER A 206 -4.99 20.71 -17.47
C SER A 206 -4.89 21.99 -16.62
N ASN A 207 -4.40 21.88 -15.39
CA ASN A 207 -4.28 22.95 -14.40
C ASN A 207 -5.60 23.67 -14.05
N SER A 208 -6.75 23.01 -14.28
CA SER A 208 -8.05 23.62 -14.00
C SER A 208 -8.39 23.54 -12.50
N LYS A 209 -9.07 24.60 -12.00
CA LYS A 209 -9.61 24.57 -10.64
C LYS A 209 -10.64 23.45 -10.49
N GLY A 210 -10.73 22.89 -9.27
CA GLY A 210 -11.71 21.86 -8.93
C GLY A 210 -11.43 20.48 -9.52
N ILE A 211 -10.21 20.24 -9.98
CA ILE A 211 -9.79 18.97 -10.56
C ILE A 211 -10.03 17.77 -9.64
N TYR A 212 -9.88 17.95 -8.34
CA TYR A 212 -10.07 16.86 -7.35
C TYR A 212 -11.53 16.42 -7.19
N LEU A 213 -12.49 17.20 -7.74
CA LEU A 213 -13.93 16.85 -7.72
C LEU A 213 -14.45 16.39 -9.09
N LYS A 214 -13.60 16.37 -10.11
CA LYS A 214 -13.99 15.92 -11.45
C LYS A 214 -13.70 14.44 -11.65
N ALA A 215 -14.71 13.70 -12.09
CA ALA A 215 -14.52 12.32 -12.50
C ALA A 215 -13.85 12.26 -13.90
N PRO A 216 -13.06 11.23 -14.19
CA PRO A 216 -12.72 10.07 -13.38
C PRO A 216 -11.62 10.29 -12.33
N GLY A 217 -11.12 11.50 -12.19
CA GLY A 217 -10.07 11.87 -11.25
C GLY A 217 -8.78 12.32 -11.95
N PRO A 218 -7.91 13.04 -11.24
CA PRO A 218 -6.67 13.54 -11.79
C PRO A 218 -5.64 12.43 -11.97
N ASP A 219 -4.92 12.48 -13.10
CA ASP A 219 -3.81 11.58 -13.39
C ASP A 219 -2.68 12.38 -14.08
N PRO A 220 -1.49 12.45 -13.44
CA PRO A 220 -0.35 13.17 -14.01
C PRO A 220 0.33 12.43 -15.17
N SER A 221 0.08 11.16 -15.36
CA SER A 221 0.68 10.36 -16.42
C SER A 221 -0.04 10.51 -17.77
N ASN A 222 -1.28 11.03 -17.75
CA ASN A 222 -2.07 11.21 -18.93
C ASN A 222 -1.95 12.65 -19.47
N ALA A 223 -1.80 12.81 -20.79
CA ALA A 223 -1.72 14.11 -21.44
C ALA A 223 -2.94 15.03 -21.18
N THR A 224 -4.12 14.44 -20.94
CA THR A 224 -5.33 15.19 -20.56
C THR A 224 -5.33 15.63 -19.09
N GLY A 225 -4.44 15.07 -18.27
CA GLY A 225 -4.40 15.28 -16.83
C GLY A 225 -5.50 14.55 -16.05
N PHE A 226 -6.28 13.69 -16.72
CA PHE A 226 -7.33 12.87 -16.11
C PHE A 226 -7.10 11.39 -16.35
N LEU A 227 -7.50 10.58 -15.38
CA LEU A 227 -7.53 9.14 -15.52
C LEU A 227 -8.42 8.76 -16.72
N ALA A 228 -7.96 7.83 -17.54
CA ALA A 228 -8.80 7.33 -18.63
C ALA A 228 -10.04 6.61 -18.04
N ILE A 229 -11.20 6.78 -18.65
CA ILE A 229 -12.46 6.15 -18.19
C ILE A 229 -12.31 4.63 -18.14
N VAL A 230 -11.62 4.04 -19.12
CA VAL A 230 -11.36 2.60 -19.19
C VAL A 230 -10.52 2.14 -17.99
N THR A 231 -9.52 2.91 -17.61
CA THR A 231 -8.69 2.64 -16.43
C THR A 231 -9.52 2.73 -15.14
N ALA A 232 -10.34 3.77 -15.00
CA ALA A 232 -11.23 3.91 -13.85
C ALA A 232 -12.22 2.74 -13.73
N LEU A 233 -12.79 2.30 -14.84
CA LEU A 233 -13.67 1.12 -14.87
C LEU A 233 -12.92 -0.17 -14.53
N SER A 234 -11.69 -0.33 -15.01
CA SER A 234 -10.87 -1.50 -14.67
C SER A 234 -10.56 -1.59 -13.17
N PHE A 235 -10.27 -0.45 -12.51
CA PHE A 235 -10.10 -0.40 -11.06
C PHE A 235 -11.41 -0.66 -10.31
N PHE A 236 -12.53 -0.16 -10.82
CA PHE A 236 -13.85 -0.46 -10.25
C PHE A 236 -14.18 -1.95 -10.28
N ILE A 237 -13.77 -2.67 -11.33
CA ILE A 237 -13.90 -4.13 -11.41
C ILE A 237 -12.84 -4.82 -10.53
N PHE A 238 -11.61 -4.34 -10.55
CA PHE A 238 -10.49 -4.94 -9.80
C PHE A 238 -10.78 -5.05 -8.30
N TRP A 239 -11.22 -3.97 -7.65
CA TRP A 239 -11.35 -3.94 -6.19
C TRP A 239 -12.34 -4.96 -5.62
N PRO A 240 -13.58 -5.13 -6.13
CA PRO A 240 -14.48 -6.17 -5.65
C PRO A 240 -13.98 -7.59 -5.92
N PHE A 241 -13.42 -7.84 -7.11
CA PHE A 241 -13.00 -9.16 -7.51
C PHE A 241 -11.61 -9.53 -7.02
N GLY A 242 -10.71 -8.58 -6.87
CA GLY A 242 -9.37 -8.79 -6.31
C GLY A 242 -9.39 -9.40 -4.91
N GLY A 243 -10.36 -9.00 -4.08
CA GLY A 243 -10.55 -9.57 -2.75
C GLY A 243 -11.04 -11.03 -2.76
N THR A 244 -11.78 -11.45 -3.78
CA THR A 244 -12.33 -12.82 -3.85
C THR A 244 -11.27 -13.88 -4.19
N GLY A 245 -10.20 -13.51 -4.88
CA GLY A 245 -9.07 -14.38 -5.18
C GLY A 245 -8.02 -14.51 -4.07
N GLN A 246 -8.18 -13.77 -2.96
CA GLN A 246 -7.19 -13.76 -1.90
C GLN A 246 -7.32 -14.95 -0.95
N PRO A 247 -6.27 -15.80 -0.81
CA PRO A 247 -6.29 -16.98 0.07
C PRO A 247 -6.57 -16.65 1.52
N ALA A 248 -6.08 -15.52 2.03
CA ALA A 248 -6.29 -15.07 3.40
C ALA A 248 -7.78 -14.88 3.72
N ASN A 249 -8.57 -14.38 2.78
CA ASN A 249 -10.03 -14.24 2.93
C ASN A 249 -10.71 -15.62 2.86
N MET A 250 -10.28 -16.48 1.96
CA MET A 250 -10.85 -17.82 1.78
C MET A 250 -10.67 -18.70 3.02
N VAL A 251 -9.49 -18.70 3.63
CA VAL A 251 -9.23 -19.48 4.86
C VAL A 251 -10.16 -19.04 6.00
N ARG A 252 -10.37 -17.72 6.15
CA ARG A 252 -11.31 -17.20 7.16
C ARG A 252 -12.76 -17.59 6.87
N LEU A 253 -13.17 -17.54 5.60
CA LEU A 253 -14.51 -17.97 5.17
C LEU A 253 -14.73 -19.47 5.36
N MET A 254 -13.70 -20.30 5.24
CA MET A 254 -13.80 -21.75 5.48
C MET A 254 -13.83 -22.11 6.96
N ALA A 255 -13.44 -21.23 7.86
CA ALA A 255 -13.38 -21.48 9.31
C ALA A 255 -14.69 -21.26 10.06
N PHE A 256 -15.81 -21.00 9.38
CA PHE A 256 -17.11 -20.75 10.02
C PHE A 256 -17.72 -22.02 10.67
N LYS A 257 -18.39 -21.83 11.82
CA LYS A 257 -19.01 -22.90 12.56
C LYS A 257 -20.30 -23.44 11.88
N ASN A 258 -21.07 -22.58 11.28
CA ASN A 258 -22.32 -22.89 10.57
C ASN A 258 -22.71 -21.72 9.64
N THR A 259 -23.68 -21.98 8.74
CA THR A 259 -24.15 -21.00 7.74
C THR A 259 -24.73 -19.73 8.35
N GLN A 260 -25.35 -19.82 9.54
CA GLN A 260 -25.88 -18.62 10.22
C GLN A 260 -24.76 -17.70 10.70
N VAL A 261 -23.67 -18.27 11.23
CA VAL A 261 -22.47 -17.51 11.61
C VAL A 261 -21.85 -16.88 10.39
N LEU A 262 -21.71 -17.61 9.28
CA LEU A 262 -21.21 -17.06 8.02
C LEU A 262 -22.05 -15.89 7.53
N LYS A 263 -23.38 -16.03 7.50
CA LYS A 263 -24.29 -14.95 7.07
C LYS A 263 -24.15 -13.69 7.95
N LYS A 264 -24.10 -13.87 9.27
CA LYS A 264 -23.89 -12.74 10.21
C LYS A 264 -22.54 -12.08 9.98
N SER A 265 -21.47 -12.87 9.80
CA SER A 265 -20.12 -12.34 9.53
C SER A 265 -20.08 -11.52 8.24
N LEU A 266 -20.69 -12.01 7.15
CA LEU A 266 -20.76 -11.27 5.88
C LEU A 266 -21.46 -9.92 6.02
N ILE A 267 -22.59 -9.89 6.75
CA ILE A 267 -23.34 -8.64 7.00
C ILE A 267 -22.48 -7.68 7.85
N THR A 268 -21.84 -8.19 8.91
CA THR A 268 -20.97 -7.37 9.78
C THR A 268 -19.80 -6.77 9.00
N VAL A 269 -19.15 -7.58 8.17
CA VAL A 269 -18.02 -7.13 7.33
C VAL A 269 -18.49 -6.11 6.30
N ALA A 270 -19.63 -6.33 5.64
CA ALA A 270 -20.20 -5.38 4.69
C ALA A 270 -20.49 -4.02 5.34
N PHE A 271 -21.11 -4.03 6.53
CA PHE A 271 -21.37 -2.81 7.29
C PHE A 271 -20.06 -2.11 7.70
N PHE A 272 -19.11 -2.86 8.26
CA PHE A 272 -17.81 -2.35 8.69
C PHE A 272 -17.05 -1.68 7.54
N TYR A 273 -16.94 -2.35 6.39
CA TYR A 273 -16.26 -1.79 5.23
C TYR A 273 -16.96 -0.56 4.67
N SER A 274 -18.29 -0.60 4.52
CA SER A 274 -19.04 0.54 4.02
C SER A 274 -18.82 1.78 4.89
N PHE A 275 -18.77 1.60 6.22
CA PHE A 275 -18.56 2.67 7.17
C PHE A 275 -17.13 3.22 7.10
N ILE A 276 -16.11 2.34 7.14
CA ILE A 276 -14.72 2.75 7.09
C ILE A 276 -14.40 3.45 5.77
N TYR A 277 -14.75 2.88 4.62
CA TYR A 277 -14.43 3.48 3.33
C TYR A 277 -15.15 4.80 3.10
N PHE A 278 -16.39 4.93 3.51
CA PHE A 278 -17.09 6.21 3.44
C PHE A 278 -16.39 7.29 4.27
N PHE A 279 -15.97 6.96 5.49
CA PHE A 279 -15.23 7.88 6.34
C PHE A 279 -13.88 8.27 5.72
N LEU A 280 -13.15 7.31 5.18
CA LEU A 280 -11.86 7.57 4.54
C LEU A 280 -11.98 8.51 3.33
N VAL A 281 -13.03 8.37 2.52
CA VAL A 281 -13.28 9.30 1.40
C VAL A 281 -13.50 10.72 1.89
N VAL A 282 -14.29 10.90 2.94
CA VAL A 282 -14.52 12.23 3.52
C VAL A 282 -13.26 12.79 4.17
N ILE A 283 -12.50 11.95 4.90
CA ILE A 283 -11.21 12.33 5.49
C ILE A 283 -10.23 12.76 4.38
N PHE A 284 -10.17 12.02 3.26
CA PHE A 284 -9.35 12.39 2.10
C PHE A 284 -9.70 13.79 1.57
N CYS A 285 -10.98 14.11 1.41
CA CYS A 285 -11.42 15.44 1.00
C CYS A 285 -10.95 16.53 1.97
N CYS A 286 -11.07 16.27 3.28
CA CYS A 286 -10.60 17.19 4.32
C CYS A 286 -9.06 17.32 4.33
N ALA A 287 -8.34 16.21 4.18
CA ALA A 287 -6.88 16.19 4.14
C ALA A 287 -6.34 17.00 2.96
N LYS A 288 -6.91 16.86 1.77
CA LYS A 288 -6.53 17.66 0.61
C LYS A 288 -6.66 19.16 0.85
N VAL A 289 -7.67 19.58 1.63
CA VAL A 289 -7.90 20.99 1.96
C VAL A 289 -6.97 21.49 3.06
N LEU A 290 -6.79 20.69 4.12
CA LEU A 290 -6.02 21.12 5.31
C LEU A 290 -4.51 20.92 5.14
N MET A 291 -4.12 19.90 4.36
CA MET A 291 -2.74 19.50 4.16
C MET A 291 -2.48 19.26 2.65
N PRO A 292 -2.57 20.28 1.80
CA PRO A 292 -2.26 20.16 0.38
C PRO A 292 -0.75 19.90 0.20
N GLY A 293 -0.37 19.26 -0.90
CA GLY A 293 1.03 19.08 -1.26
C GLY A 293 1.64 17.72 -0.90
N MET A 294 0.82 16.80 -0.41
CA MET A 294 1.27 15.45 -0.07
C MET A 294 1.43 14.51 -1.28
N GLU A 295 1.34 15.04 -2.50
CA GLU A 295 1.49 14.24 -3.73
C GLU A 295 2.86 13.55 -3.83
N ALA A 296 3.90 14.18 -3.31
CA ALA A 296 5.24 13.60 -3.28
C ALA A 296 5.40 12.51 -2.20
N ASN A 297 4.59 12.53 -1.16
CA ASN A 297 4.64 11.64 0.00
C ASN A 297 3.26 11.07 0.34
N ALA A 298 2.54 10.60 -0.66
CA ALA A 298 1.15 10.15 -0.53
C ALA A 298 0.98 9.05 0.55
N ASP A 299 1.96 8.18 0.71
CA ASP A 299 1.94 7.10 1.71
C ASP A 299 1.93 7.62 3.17
N ARG A 300 2.34 8.87 3.41
CA ARG A 300 2.39 9.49 4.74
C ARG A 300 1.17 10.33 5.09
N VAL A 301 0.22 10.50 4.18
CA VAL A 301 -0.95 11.38 4.37
C VAL A 301 -1.72 11.05 5.65
N MET A 302 -2.04 9.78 5.88
CA MET A 302 -2.87 9.40 7.03
C MET A 302 -2.19 9.67 8.39
N PRO A 303 -0.94 9.23 8.63
CA PRO A 303 -0.29 9.50 9.91
C PRO A 303 0.00 10.99 10.13
N GLU A 304 0.48 11.72 9.12
CA GLU A 304 0.74 13.17 9.25
C GLU A 304 -0.56 13.97 9.44
N PHE A 305 -1.65 13.55 8.78
CA PHE A 305 -2.95 14.19 8.99
C PHE A 305 -3.51 13.96 10.39
N ALA A 306 -3.30 12.77 10.96
CA ALA A 306 -3.66 12.48 12.35
C ALA A 306 -2.92 13.40 13.34
N GLU A 307 -1.63 13.61 13.11
CA GLU A 307 -0.82 14.54 13.91
C GLU A 307 -1.31 15.97 13.77
N LEU A 308 -1.50 16.47 12.55
CA LEU A 308 -2.02 17.81 12.27
C LEU A 308 -3.35 18.07 12.96
N LEU A 309 -4.30 17.13 12.82
CA LEU A 309 -5.63 17.26 13.43
C LEU A 309 -5.57 17.33 14.95
N SER A 310 -4.73 16.50 15.56
CA SER A 310 -4.56 16.45 17.01
C SER A 310 -3.90 17.73 17.56
N LYS A 311 -2.86 18.21 16.88
CA LYS A 311 -2.17 19.46 17.22
C LYS A 311 -3.12 20.66 17.14
N ASN A 312 -3.87 20.78 16.03
CA ASN A 312 -4.83 21.86 15.82
C ASN A 312 -6.01 21.81 16.80
N ALA A 313 -6.36 20.64 17.30
CA ALA A 313 -7.41 20.47 18.32
C ALA A 313 -6.90 20.76 19.76
N GLY A 314 -5.61 21.05 19.96
CA GLY A 314 -5.01 21.28 21.26
C GLY A 314 -4.85 20.01 22.12
N VAL A 315 -4.90 18.82 21.50
CA VAL A 315 -4.78 17.52 22.16
C VAL A 315 -3.71 16.65 21.50
N PRO A 316 -2.42 17.03 21.53
CA PRO A 316 -1.35 16.35 20.80
C PRO A 316 -1.23 14.85 21.09
N TRP A 317 -1.50 14.42 22.34
CA TRP A 317 -1.47 13.00 22.74
C TRP A 317 -2.45 12.13 21.96
N LEU A 318 -3.51 12.73 21.39
CA LEU A 318 -4.49 12.00 20.57
C LEU A 318 -3.90 11.54 19.23
N ALA A 319 -2.82 12.17 18.76
CA ALA A 319 -2.13 11.73 17.54
C ALA A 319 -1.74 10.26 17.59
N GLY A 320 -1.19 9.79 18.71
CA GLY A 320 -0.83 8.38 18.90
C GLY A 320 -2.02 7.44 18.75
N LEU A 321 -3.19 7.79 19.29
CA LEU A 321 -4.42 6.99 19.14
C LEU A 321 -4.92 6.99 17.69
N LEU A 322 -4.89 8.15 17.02
CA LEU A 322 -5.35 8.25 15.63
C LEU A 322 -4.42 7.50 14.66
N VAL A 323 -3.11 7.57 14.89
CA VAL A 323 -2.12 6.82 14.08
C VAL A 323 -2.16 5.32 14.41
N ALA A 324 -2.61 4.93 15.61
CA ALA A 324 -2.82 3.52 15.94
C ALA A 324 -3.86 2.85 15.02
N ALA A 325 -4.80 3.59 14.42
CA ALA A 325 -5.78 3.03 13.49
C ALA A 325 -5.15 2.50 12.18
N PRO A 326 -4.43 3.29 11.39
CA PRO A 326 -3.73 2.78 10.22
C PRO A 326 -2.62 1.77 10.59
N PHE A 327 -1.96 1.93 11.74
CA PHE A 327 -0.97 0.97 12.22
C PHE A 327 -1.61 -0.40 12.52
N ALA A 328 -2.78 -0.42 13.16
CA ALA A 328 -3.55 -1.63 13.42
C ALA A 328 -3.94 -2.34 12.11
N ALA A 329 -4.33 -1.59 11.08
CA ALA A 329 -4.65 -2.15 9.76
C ALA A 329 -3.44 -2.85 9.12
N ILE A 330 -2.26 -2.24 9.22
CA ILE A 330 -1.01 -2.83 8.72
C ILE A 330 -0.66 -4.09 9.50
N MET A 331 -0.70 -4.04 10.83
CA MET A 331 -0.36 -5.17 11.70
C MET A 331 -1.23 -6.39 11.41
N SER A 332 -2.56 -6.22 11.31
CA SER A 332 -3.51 -7.28 10.94
C SER A 332 -3.18 -7.95 9.59
N SER A 333 -2.69 -7.16 8.63
CA SER A 333 -2.31 -7.68 7.32
C SER A 333 -0.98 -8.42 7.38
N VAL A 334 0.02 -7.87 8.05
CA VAL A 334 1.36 -8.49 8.19
C VAL A 334 1.24 -9.87 8.82
N ASP A 335 0.52 -9.98 9.93
CA ASP A 335 0.30 -11.24 10.66
C ASP A 335 -0.25 -12.31 9.73
N SER A 336 -1.31 -11.96 9.03
CA SER A 336 -2.00 -12.86 8.14
C SER A 336 -1.12 -13.31 6.98
N PHE A 337 -0.34 -12.40 6.41
CA PHE A 337 0.51 -12.72 5.24
C PHE A 337 1.75 -13.54 5.63
N ILE A 338 2.41 -13.21 6.74
CA ILE A 338 3.53 -14.02 7.23
C ILE A 338 3.05 -15.45 7.53
N LEU A 339 1.91 -15.60 8.23
CA LEU A 339 1.36 -16.92 8.54
C LEU A 339 0.90 -17.66 7.28
N MET A 340 0.33 -16.99 6.30
CA MET A 340 -0.11 -17.60 5.04
C MET A 340 1.08 -18.15 4.27
N VAL A 341 2.11 -17.32 4.02
CA VAL A 341 3.32 -17.74 3.30
C VAL A 341 4.02 -18.87 4.05
N SER A 342 4.21 -18.75 5.35
CA SER A 342 4.89 -19.78 6.15
C SER A 342 4.09 -21.07 6.23
N SER A 343 2.75 -21.02 6.37
CA SER A 343 1.92 -22.22 6.39
C SER A 343 1.90 -22.93 5.03
N SER A 344 1.86 -22.19 3.93
CA SER A 344 1.95 -22.75 2.59
C SER A 344 3.28 -23.45 2.35
N LEU A 345 4.40 -22.84 2.79
CA LEU A 345 5.71 -23.48 2.73
C LEU A 345 5.79 -24.75 3.57
N VAL A 346 5.22 -24.74 4.78
CA VAL A 346 5.32 -25.87 5.69
C VAL A 346 4.31 -26.96 5.37
N ARG A 347 3.04 -26.63 5.15
CA ARG A 347 1.99 -27.62 4.93
C ARG A 347 1.92 -28.12 3.51
N ASP A 348 1.93 -27.19 2.53
CA ASP A 348 1.69 -27.56 1.13
C ASP A 348 2.97 -28.04 0.42
N VAL A 349 4.16 -27.59 0.91
CA VAL A 349 5.45 -28.01 0.36
C VAL A 349 6.13 -29.02 1.27
N TYR A 350 6.57 -28.61 2.49
CA TYR A 350 7.39 -29.47 3.34
C TYR A 350 6.67 -30.77 3.75
N GLN A 351 5.43 -30.72 4.26
CA GLN A 351 4.69 -31.93 4.66
C GLN A 351 4.35 -32.83 3.48
N ARG A 352 4.16 -32.28 2.27
CA ARG A 352 3.91 -33.08 1.09
C ARG A 352 5.10 -33.98 0.73
N PHE A 353 6.33 -33.47 0.91
CA PHE A 353 7.55 -34.26 0.69
C PHE A 353 7.98 -35.07 1.92
N ASN A 354 7.44 -34.75 3.10
CA ASN A 354 7.76 -35.41 4.37
C ASN A 354 6.48 -35.74 5.15
N PRO A 355 5.61 -36.65 4.65
CA PRO A 355 4.30 -36.91 5.26
C PRO A 355 4.38 -37.50 6.66
N ASN A 356 5.49 -38.17 7.00
CA ASN A 356 5.72 -38.81 8.31
C ASN A 356 6.43 -37.91 9.31
N ALA A 357 6.55 -36.58 9.04
CA ALA A 357 7.19 -35.66 9.98
C ALA A 357 6.39 -35.55 11.27
N SER A 358 7.08 -35.66 12.43
CA SER A 358 6.43 -35.51 13.72
C SER A 358 5.89 -34.09 13.96
N GLU A 359 4.82 -33.95 14.74
CA GLU A 359 4.23 -32.65 15.05
C GLU A 359 5.24 -31.68 15.69
N LYS A 360 6.14 -32.19 16.55
CA LYS A 360 7.23 -31.38 17.13
C LYS A 360 8.16 -30.80 16.05
N LYS A 361 8.48 -31.62 15.04
CA LYS A 361 9.34 -31.20 13.92
C LYS A 361 8.62 -30.14 13.04
N ILE A 362 7.35 -30.39 12.73
CA ILE A 362 6.52 -29.45 11.96
C ILE A 362 6.43 -28.11 12.69
N LYS A 363 6.16 -28.10 13.99
CA LYS A 363 6.09 -26.89 14.81
C LYS A 363 7.41 -26.11 14.81
N ARG A 364 8.55 -26.80 14.95
CA ARG A 364 9.88 -26.17 14.89
C ARG A 364 10.18 -25.56 13.53
N ILE A 365 9.85 -26.28 12.46
CA ILE A 365 10.01 -25.80 11.10
C ILE A 365 9.09 -24.61 10.84
N SER A 366 7.85 -24.62 11.33
CA SER A 366 6.94 -23.48 11.21
C SER A 366 7.54 -22.22 11.83
N TYR A 367 8.09 -22.30 13.03
CA TYR A 367 8.75 -21.14 13.66
C TYR A 367 9.94 -20.62 12.82
N LEU A 368 10.79 -21.56 12.36
CA LEU A 368 11.94 -21.19 11.53
C LEU A 368 11.52 -20.54 10.23
N VAL A 369 10.55 -21.13 9.51
CA VAL A 369 10.06 -20.61 8.23
C VAL A 369 9.39 -19.26 8.43
N THR A 370 8.55 -19.08 9.47
CA THR A 370 7.92 -17.79 9.79
C THR A 370 8.98 -16.72 10.03
N PHE A 371 10.01 -17.03 10.81
CA PHE A 371 11.13 -16.12 11.05
C PHE A 371 11.87 -15.77 9.75
N MET A 372 12.21 -16.78 8.94
CA MET A 372 12.93 -16.58 7.68
C MET A 372 12.13 -15.76 6.67
N VAL A 373 10.82 -16.00 6.54
CA VAL A 373 9.94 -15.21 5.68
C VAL A 373 9.94 -13.73 6.09
N GLY A 374 9.87 -13.47 7.41
CA GLY A 374 9.95 -12.11 7.93
C GLY A 374 11.29 -11.43 7.61
N ILE A 375 12.41 -12.10 7.84
CA ILE A 375 13.75 -11.56 7.53
C ILE A 375 13.93 -11.33 6.04
N LEU A 376 13.50 -12.27 5.19
CA LEU A 376 13.57 -12.11 3.74
C LEU A 376 12.73 -10.90 3.27
N ALA A 377 11.57 -10.68 3.87
CA ALA A 377 10.74 -9.51 3.57
C ALA A 377 11.46 -8.21 3.95
N VAL A 378 12.11 -8.14 5.11
CA VAL A 378 12.89 -6.97 5.53
C VAL A 378 14.02 -6.69 4.53
N ILE A 379 14.81 -7.69 4.16
CA ILE A 379 15.90 -7.55 3.21
C ILE A 379 15.38 -7.07 1.84
N ALA A 380 14.28 -7.64 1.36
CA ALA A 380 13.72 -7.31 0.06
C ALA A 380 13.12 -5.88 -0.01
N ILE A 381 12.73 -5.29 1.13
CA ILE A 381 12.09 -3.96 1.18
C ILE A 381 13.02 -2.87 1.72
N ILE A 382 14.30 -3.14 1.89
CA ILE A 382 15.28 -2.12 2.33
C ILE A 382 15.26 -0.89 1.42
N ASN A 383 15.13 -1.09 0.11
CA ASN A 383 14.94 -0.02 -0.87
C ASN A 383 13.55 -0.15 -1.50
N PRO A 384 12.51 0.41 -0.87
CA PRO A 384 11.14 0.25 -1.32
C PRO A 384 10.86 1.07 -2.58
N PRO A 385 9.92 0.64 -3.46
CA PRO A 385 9.41 1.48 -4.53
C PRO A 385 8.77 2.75 -3.99
N ASP A 386 8.72 3.82 -4.79
CA ASP A 386 8.21 5.14 -4.39
C ASP A 386 6.78 5.09 -3.86
N TYR A 387 5.91 4.30 -4.48
CA TYR A 387 4.48 4.26 -4.17
C TYR A 387 4.04 2.88 -3.66
N LEU A 388 3.48 2.85 -2.44
CA LEU A 388 3.02 1.64 -1.76
C LEU A 388 1.94 0.89 -2.55
N GLN A 389 1.02 1.64 -3.16
CA GLN A 389 -0.13 1.08 -3.85
C GLN A 389 0.26 0.19 -5.04
N ASP A 390 1.38 0.47 -5.70
CA ASP A 390 1.86 -0.35 -6.83
C ASP A 390 2.18 -1.79 -6.39
N LEU A 391 2.79 -1.96 -5.22
CA LEU A 391 3.03 -3.29 -4.62
C LEU A 391 1.71 -4.02 -4.30
N ILE A 392 0.72 -3.27 -3.78
CA ILE A 392 -0.59 -3.84 -3.42
C ILE A 392 -1.36 -4.25 -4.67
N ILE A 393 -1.38 -3.42 -5.70
CA ILE A 393 -2.05 -3.72 -6.99
C ILE A 393 -1.40 -4.93 -7.66
N PHE A 394 -0.07 -4.97 -7.72
CA PHE A 394 0.68 -6.10 -8.25
C PHE A 394 0.32 -7.40 -7.51
N ALA A 395 0.42 -7.40 -6.19
CA ALA A 395 0.18 -8.60 -5.40
C ALA A 395 -1.28 -9.08 -5.44
N SER A 396 -2.24 -8.16 -5.23
CA SER A 396 -3.67 -8.47 -5.22
C SER A 396 -4.17 -8.83 -6.61
N GLY A 397 -3.72 -8.10 -7.64
CA GLY A 397 -4.07 -8.34 -9.03
C GLY A 397 -3.59 -9.70 -9.51
N GLY A 398 -2.31 -10.02 -9.25
CA GLY A 398 -1.73 -11.29 -9.62
C GLY A 398 -2.39 -12.48 -8.92
N LEU A 399 -2.66 -12.37 -7.61
CA LEU A 399 -3.41 -13.41 -6.88
C LEU A 399 -4.79 -13.65 -7.48
N ALA A 400 -5.58 -12.59 -7.61
CA ALA A 400 -6.94 -12.71 -8.11
C ALA A 400 -6.97 -13.15 -9.57
N GLY A 401 -6.10 -12.60 -10.42
CA GLY A 401 -5.98 -12.98 -11.83
C GLY A 401 -5.66 -14.46 -12.01
N CYS A 402 -4.73 -14.97 -11.21
CA CYS A 402 -4.31 -16.37 -11.30
C CYS A 402 -5.30 -17.37 -10.68
N LEU A 403 -6.02 -16.99 -9.61
CA LEU A 403 -6.80 -17.96 -8.81
C LEU A 403 -8.31 -17.84 -9.02
N LEU A 404 -8.84 -16.66 -9.39
CA LEU A 404 -10.27 -16.42 -9.50
C LEU A 404 -10.95 -17.33 -10.53
N MET A 405 -10.45 -17.36 -11.77
CA MET A 405 -11.07 -18.15 -12.82
C MET A 405 -10.91 -19.66 -12.64
N PRO A 406 -9.72 -20.21 -12.29
CA PRO A 406 -9.59 -21.62 -11.95
C PRO A 406 -10.56 -22.04 -10.84
N MET A 407 -10.75 -21.24 -9.81
CA MET A 407 -11.68 -21.52 -8.73
C MET A 407 -13.13 -21.46 -9.22
N ALA A 408 -13.54 -20.39 -9.91
CA ALA A 408 -14.90 -20.23 -10.40
C ALA A 408 -15.29 -21.34 -11.37
N PHE A 409 -14.45 -21.65 -12.35
CA PHE A 409 -14.71 -22.73 -13.29
C PHE A 409 -14.74 -24.11 -12.62
N SER A 410 -13.87 -24.36 -11.64
CA SER A 410 -13.86 -25.63 -10.90
C SER A 410 -15.13 -25.83 -10.07
N LEU A 411 -15.75 -24.74 -9.57
CA LEU A 411 -16.97 -24.79 -8.77
C LEU A 411 -18.26 -24.88 -9.62
N TYR A 412 -18.28 -24.18 -10.76
CA TYR A 412 -19.52 -23.98 -11.52
C TYR A 412 -19.53 -24.64 -12.89
N TRP A 413 -18.40 -25.15 -13.39
CA TRP A 413 -18.32 -25.78 -14.71
C TRP A 413 -17.74 -27.20 -14.67
N ASN A 414 -18.58 -28.19 -14.75
CA ASN A 414 -18.24 -29.63 -14.61
C ASN A 414 -17.21 -30.15 -15.63
N LYS A 415 -16.91 -29.40 -16.71
CA LYS A 415 -15.94 -29.78 -17.73
C LYS A 415 -14.52 -29.34 -17.46
N THR A 416 -14.31 -28.62 -16.35
CA THR A 416 -12.98 -28.11 -15.97
C THR A 416 -12.06 -29.27 -15.62
N THR A 417 -10.91 -29.35 -16.29
CA THR A 417 -9.91 -30.37 -16.01
C THR A 417 -8.76 -29.81 -15.16
N PRO A 418 -8.03 -30.66 -14.40
CA PRO A 418 -6.87 -30.24 -13.66
C PRO A 418 -5.78 -29.55 -14.50
N LEU A 419 -5.60 -30.05 -15.76
CA LEU A 419 -4.65 -29.46 -16.70
C LEU A 419 -5.08 -28.05 -17.13
N ALA A 420 -6.36 -27.85 -17.41
CA ALA A 420 -6.92 -26.57 -17.77
C ALA A 420 -6.79 -25.56 -16.62
N ALA A 421 -7.04 -25.99 -15.39
CA ALA A 421 -6.85 -25.12 -14.20
C ALA A 421 -5.38 -24.68 -14.03
N ILE A 422 -4.41 -25.60 -14.22
CA ILE A 422 -2.98 -25.26 -14.18
C ILE A 422 -2.63 -24.27 -15.30
N ALA A 423 -3.10 -24.52 -16.51
CA ALA A 423 -2.82 -23.67 -17.66
C ALA A 423 -3.41 -22.24 -17.47
N GLY A 424 -4.63 -22.16 -16.92
CA GLY A 424 -5.24 -20.87 -16.57
C GLY A 424 -4.43 -20.09 -15.54
N MET A 425 -3.97 -20.76 -14.47
CA MET A 425 -3.12 -20.16 -13.46
C MET A 425 -1.78 -19.65 -14.02
N ILE A 426 -1.09 -20.50 -14.79
CA ILE A 426 0.22 -20.14 -15.38
C ILE A 426 0.06 -19.06 -16.44
N GLY A 427 -0.98 -19.16 -17.29
CA GLY A 427 -1.24 -18.16 -18.32
C GLY A 427 -1.49 -16.77 -17.72
N ALA A 428 -2.33 -16.67 -16.68
CA ALA A 428 -2.53 -15.42 -15.96
C ALA A 428 -1.23 -14.89 -15.32
N LEU A 429 -0.44 -15.78 -14.70
CA LEU A 429 0.86 -15.41 -14.12
C LEU A 429 1.79 -14.80 -15.17
N LEU A 430 1.89 -15.44 -16.33
CA LEU A 430 2.74 -14.94 -17.42
C LEU A 430 2.27 -13.59 -17.96
N ILE A 431 0.95 -13.41 -18.13
CA ILE A 431 0.38 -12.11 -18.55
C ILE A 431 0.72 -11.03 -17.50
N HIS A 432 0.45 -11.30 -16.23
CA HIS A 432 0.69 -10.36 -15.13
C HIS A 432 2.15 -9.92 -15.04
N LEU A 433 3.07 -10.87 -15.04
CA LEU A 433 4.51 -10.59 -15.00
C LEU A 433 4.97 -9.85 -16.25
N SER A 434 4.49 -10.22 -17.44
CA SER A 434 4.85 -9.55 -18.69
C SER A 434 4.42 -8.09 -18.69
N LEU A 435 3.18 -7.79 -18.27
CA LEU A 435 2.68 -6.41 -18.19
C LEU A 435 3.41 -5.59 -17.12
N THR A 436 3.80 -6.22 -16.03
CA THR A 436 4.61 -5.55 -14.98
C THR A 436 6.02 -5.24 -15.49
N ILE A 437 6.67 -6.19 -16.16
CA ILE A 437 8.00 -6.00 -16.76
C ILE A 437 7.96 -4.90 -17.84
N ILE A 438 6.95 -4.90 -18.71
CA ILE A 438 6.76 -3.85 -19.71
C ILE A 438 6.56 -2.49 -19.04
N GLY A 439 5.80 -2.43 -17.96
CA GLY A 439 5.61 -1.21 -17.16
C GLY A 439 6.91 -0.67 -16.61
N TYR A 440 7.73 -1.55 -16.02
CA TYR A 440 9.05 -1.20 -15.50
C TYR A 440 9.97 -0.60 -16.59
N PHE A 441 10.09 -1.26 -17.75
CA PHE A 441 10.91 -0.74 -18.85
C PHE A 441 10.40 0.56 -19.46
N LYS A 442 9.11 0.88 -19.34
CA LYS A 442 8.55 2.14 -19.83
C LYS A 442 8.70 3.30 -18.88
N THR A 443 8.71 3.04 -17.58
CA THR A 443 8.59 4.08 -16.54
C THR A 443 9.80 4.18 -15.62
N ASP A 444 10.75 3.22 -15.69
CA ASP A 444 11.82 2.99 -14.71
C ASP A 444 11.31 2.89 -13.26
N LYS A 445 10.04 2.53 -13.09
CA LYS A 445 9.38 2.38 -11.80
C LYS A 445 8.67 1.03 -11.70
N PHE A 446 8.54 0.53 -10.48
CA PHE A 446 7.72 -0.64 -10.23
C PHE A 446 6.23 -0.25 -10.35
N SER A 447 5.76 -0.20 -11.58
CA SER A 447 4.36 0.11 -11.90
C SER A 447 3.91 -0.76 -13.07
N PRO A 448 2.78 -1.46 -12.97
CA PRO A 448 2.30 -2.31 -14.05
C PRO A 448 1.87 -1.46 -15.26
N HIS A 449 2.01 -2.03 -16.47
CA HIS A 449 1.55 -1.39 -17.69
C HIS A 449 0.07 -1.64 -17.92
N ASP A 450 -0.72 -0.58 -17.92
CA ASP A 450 -2.14 -0.62 -18.26
C ASP A 450 -2.32 -0.79 -19.77
N PHE A 451 -2.31 -2.05 -20.22
CA PHE A 451 -2.48 -2.37 -21.65
C PHE A 451 -3.88 -1.97 -22.11
N LEU A 452 -3.99 -1.17 -23.16
CA LEU A 452 -5.23 -0.52 -23.64
C LEU A 452 -5.94 0.31 -22.55
N GLY A 453 -5.19 0.82 -21.59
CA GLY A 453 -5.73 1.57 -20.47
C GLY A 453 -6.42 0.73 -19.39
N MET A 454 -6.35 -0.60 -19.47
CA MET A 454 -6.93 -1.51 -18.47
C MET A 454 -5.85 -2.05 -17.54
N ASN A 455 -6.20 -2.15 -16.26
CA ASN A 455 -5.34 -2.79 -15.27
C ASN A 455 -5.00 -4.25 -15.68
N PRO A 456 -3.77 -4.73 -15.45
CA PRO A 456 -3.35 -6.10 -15.77
C PRO A 456 -4.31 -7.19 -15.31
N PHE A 457 -4.94 -7.02 -14.15
CA PHE A 457 -5.92 -7.96 -13.62
C PHE A 457 -7.01 -8.35 -14.63
N ILE A 458 -7.49 -7.41 -15.44
CA ILE A 458 -8.51 -7.71 -16.46
C ILE A 458 -7.99 -8.71 -17.50
N TRP A 459 -6.76 -8.50 -17.94
CA TRP A 459 -6.11 -9.37 -18.92
C TRP A 459 -5.75 -10.74 -18.33
N ASP A 460 -5.35 -10.77 -17.06
CA ASP A 460 -5.08 -12.01 -16.32
C ASP A 460 -6.32 -12.89 -16.25
N VAL A 461 -7.46 -12.29 -15.85
CA VAL A 461 -8.75 -12.98 -15.72
C VAL A 461 -9.25 -13.46 -17.09
N LEU A 462 -9.19 -12.62 -18.12
CA LEU A 462 -9.60 -13.00 -19.47
C LEU A 462 -8.71 -14.10 -20.04
N GLY A 463 -7.39 -13.96 -19.93
CA GLY A 463 -6.44 -14.97 -20.41
C GLY A 463 -6.60 -16.30 -19.67
N SER A 464 -6.77 -16.26 -18.34
CA SER A 464 -7.06 -17.44 -17.54
C SER A 464 -8.34 -18.14 -17.99
N ALA A 465 -9.43 -17.39 -18.15
CA ALA A 465 -10.72 -17.94 -18.58
C ALA A 465 -10.64 -18.59 -19.96
N ILE A 466 -10.03 -17.91 -20.93
CA ILE A 466 -9.86 -18.43 -22.30
C ILE A 466 -9.07 -19.75 -22.29
N LEU A 467 -7.93 -19.77 -21.58
CA LEU A 467 -7.10 -20.97 -21.47
C LEU A 467 -7.84 -22.13 -20.82
N ILE A 468 -8.58 -21.87 -19.73
CA ILE A 468 -9.37 -22.91 -19.07
C ILE A 468 -10.42 -23.48 -20.02
N ILE A 469 -11.16 -22.62 -20.74
CA ILE A 469 -12.19 -23.08 -21.68
C ILE A 469 -11.59 -23.91 -22.81
N LEU A 470 -10.56 -23.40 -23.49
CA LEU A 470 -9.94 -24.07 -24.62
C LEU A 470 -9.36 -25.42 -24.23
N ILE A 471 -8.56 -25.46 -23.17
CA ILE A 471 -7.90 -26.69 -22.73
C ILE A 471 -8.91 -27.71 -22.20
N SER A 472 -9.95 -27.27 -21.45
CA SER A 472 -10.98 -28.17 -20.96
C SER A 472 -11.77 -28.81 -22.11
N ILE A 473 -12.06 -28.06 -23.19
CA ILE A 473 -12.76 -28.62 -24.36
C ILE A 473 -11.85 -29.63 -25.10
N MET A 474 -10.57 -29.32 -25.25
CA MET A 474 -9.61 -30.20 -25.91
C MET A 474 -9.37 -31.49 -25.11
N ASP A 475 -9.18 -31.37 -23.80
CA ASP A 475 -8.90 -32.48 -22.89
C ASP A 475 -10.11 -33.41 -22.75
N ASN A 476 -11.32 -32.85 -22.64
CA ASN A 476 -12.54 -33.64 -22.58
C ASN A 476 -12.87 -34.42 -23.91
N LYS A 477 -12.39 -33.93 -25.05
CA LYS A 477 -12.48 -34.69 -26.31
C LYS A 477 -11.58 -35.93 -26.27
N ASN A 478 -10.46 -35.87 -25.56
CA ASN A 478 -9.51 -36.97 -25.41
C ASN A 478 -9.84 -37.91 -24.25
N SER A 479 -10.70 -37.50 -23.33
CA SER A 479 -11.02 -38.17 -22.06
C SER A 479 -12.48 -38.61 -22.00
N SER A 480 -12.86 -39.56 -22.88
CA SER A 480 -14.18 -40.23 -22.78
C SER A 480 -14.32 -41.21 -21.61
N SER A 481 -13.45 -41.14 -20.58
CA SER A 481 -13.36 -42.12 -19.49
C SER A 481 -13.14 -41.61 -18.08
N ILE A 482 -13.43 -40.35 -17.76
CA ILE A 482 -13.33 -39.89 -16.36
C ILE A 482 -14.72 -39.88 -15.73
N LYS A 483 -14.95 -40.84 -14.82
CA LYS A 483 -16.11 -40.92 -13.94
C LYS A 483 -16.26 -39.67 -13.11
N GLU A 484 -17.53 -39.21 -12.97
CA GLU A 484 -17.94 -38.11 -12.13
C GLU A 484 -17.32 -38.17 -10.73
N PRO A 485 -16.75 -37.07 -10.20
CA PRO A 485 -16.50 -36.98 -8.78
C PRO A 485 -17.83 -36.73 -8.07
N SER A 486 -18.26 -37.73 -7.31
CA SER A 486 -19.42 -37.62 -6.42
C SER A 486 -19.06 -36.62 -5.28
N PHE A 487 -19.41 -35.38 -5.45
CA PHE A 487 -19.63 -34.50 -4.33
C PHE A 487 -21.06 -34.69 -3.81
N ARG A 488 -21.20 -35.46 -2.73
CA ARG A 488 -22.35 -35.47 -1.85
C ARG A 488 -22.00 -34.72 -0.58
#